data_b6934afd399f3b6936ec86d348f3e313
#
_entry.id   b6934afd399f3b6936ec86d348f3e313
#
_cell.length_a   1.000
_cell.length_b   1.000
_cell.length_c   1.000
_cell.angle_alpha   90.00
_cell.angle_beta   90.00
_cell.angle_gamma   90.00
#
_symmetry.space_group_name_H-M   'P 1'
#
loop_
_entity.id
_entity.type
_entity.pdbx_description
1 polymer ?
#
loop_
_entity_poly.entity_id
_entity_poly.type
_entity_poly.pdbx_seq_one_letter_code
_entity_poly.pdbx_strand_id
1 'polypeptide(L)'
;MKVVAVWPKAVKRDEYKVVLPCGHPLAERERIDIHELDGLPFLLLEHGGKTEVTELLEKSGVHPKIRFTTWEDYAIMAMAEKGLGVGILPELILQRIPYRIEIRPL
;
A
#
# COMPACT_ATOMS: atom_id res chain seq x y z
N MET A 1 6.11 9.86 22.77
CA MET A 1 4.66 9.72 22.62
C MET A 1 4.32 9.00 21.32
N LYS A 2 3.46 8.02 21.38
CA LYS A 2 3.10 7.26 20.19
C LYS A 2 2.00 7.97 19.42
N VAL A 3 2.26 8.30 18.18
CA VAL A 3 1.23 8.89 17.33
C VAL A 3 0.37 7.77 16.77
N VAL A 4 -0.92 7.83 17.05
CA VAL A 4 -1.86 6.83 16.52
C VAL A 4 -2.44 7.37 15.22
N ALA A 5 -2.31 6.59 14.15
CA ALA A 5 -2.88 6.94 12.87
C ALA A 5 -4.40 6.96 12.97
N VAL A 6 -5.02 8.03 12.46
CA VAL A 6 -6.48 8.14 12.40
C VAL A 6 -6.96 7.49 11.11
N TRP A 7 -7.82 6.49 11.25
CA TRP A 7 -8.36 5.77 10.10
C TRP A 7 -9.71 6.36 9.68
N PRO A 8 -9.91 6.64 8.40
CA PRO A 8 -11.20 7.09 7.89
C PRO A 8 -12.27 6.01 8.13
N LYS A 9 -13.52 6.45 8.32
CA LYS A 9 -14.63 5.50 8.55
C LYS A 9 -14.83 4.51 7.41
N ALA A 10 -14.52 4.91 6.19
CA ALA A 10 -14.69 4.07 5.01
C ALA A 10 -13.60 3.00 4.86
N VAL A 11 -12.48 3.14 5.59
CA VAL A 11 -11.34 2.24 5.49
C VAL A 11 -11.23 1.41 6.75
N LYS A 12 -11.34 0.10 6.60
CA LYS A 12 -11.10 -0.84 7.69
C LYS A 12 -9.67 -1.33 7.59
N ARG A 13 -8.89 -1.06 8.62
CA ARG A 13 -7.47 -1.38 8.67
C ARG A 13 -7.16 -2.82 8.25
N ASP A 14 -7.97 -3.78 8.69
CA ASP A 14 -7.73 -5.19 8.42
C ASP A 14 -8.04 -5.61 7.00
N GLU A 15 -8.69 -4.75 6.21
CA GLU A 15 -9.03 -5.03 4.83
C GLU A 15 -7.94 -4.64 3.84
N TYR A 16 -6.91 -3.91 4.28
CA TYR A 16 -5.85 -3.42 3.41
C TYR A 16 -4.48 -3.85 3.91
N LYS A 17 -3.62 -4.22 2.97
CA LYS A 17 -2.25 -4.64 3.24
C LYS A 17 -1.28 -3.85 2.37
N VAL A 18 -0.05 -3.73 2.87
CA VAL A 18 1.04 -3.13 2.09
C VAL A 18 1.69 -4.23 1.26
N VAL A 19 1.89 -3.92 -0.02
CA VAL A 19 2.56 -4.78 -0.98
C VAL A 19 3.95 -4.21 -1.23
N LEU A 20 4.96 -5.04 -1.06
CA LEU A 20 6.37 -4.64 -1.12
C LEU A 20 7.15 -5.53 -2.08
N PRO A 21 8.20 -5.01 -2.73
CA PRO A 21 9.17 -5.86 -3.40
C PRO A 21 9.84 -6.80 -2.41
N CYS A 22 10.22 -8.00 -2.84
CA CYS A 22 11.03 -8.90 -2.02
C CYS A 22 12.38 -8.23 -1.72
N GLY A 23 12.80 -8.33 -0.46
CA GLY A 23 14.05 -7.69 -0.04
C GLY A 23 13.92 -6.22 0.34
N HIS A 24 12.72 -5.66 0.26
CA HIS A 24 12.50 -4.28 0.71
C HIS A 24 12.75 -4.17 2.22
N PRO A 25 13.41 -3.09 2.69
CA PRO A 25 13.69 -2.93 4.12
C PRO A 25 12.46 -3.03 5.02
N LEU A 26 11.31 -2.53 4.57
CA LEU A 26 10.08 -2.60 5.36
C LEU A 26 9.51 -4.02 5.46
N ALA A 27 9.93 -4.95 4.60
CA ALA A 27 9.47 -6.32 4.65
C ALA A 27 9.99 -7.08 5.88
N GLU A 28 10.99 -6.55 6.57
CA GLU A 28 11.50 -7.12 7.82
C GLU A 28 10.56 -6.87 8.99
N ARG A 29 9.63 -5.95 8.85
CA ARG A 29 8.67 -5.63 9.90
C ARG A 29 7.46 -6.54 9.83
N GLU A 30 6.92 -6.89 10.99
CA GLU A 30 5.69 -7.68 11.06
C GLU A 30 4.48 -6.84 10.65
N ARG A 31 4.53 -5.54 10.95
CA ARG A 31 3.48 -4.58 10.65
C ARG A 31 4.12 -3.26 10.23
N ILE A 32 3.52 -2.60 9.25
CA ILE A 32 4.04 -1.35 8.71
C ILE A 32 3.14 -0.20 9.16
N ASP A 33 3.77 0.84 9.72
CA ASP A 33 3.07 2.09 10.01
C ASP A 33 2.90 2.84 8.69
N ILE A 34 1.71 3.35 8.43
CA ILE A 34 1.43 4.06 7.18
C ILE A 34 2.37 5.25 6.97
N HIS A 35 2.84 5.89 8.04
CA HIS A 35 3.75 7.02 7.95
C HIS A 35 5.12 6.64 7.38
N GLU A 36 5.47 5.36 7.42
CA GLU A 36 6.72 4.87 6.83
C GLU A 36 6.68 4.87 5.31
N LEU A 37 5.52 5.03 4.71
CA LEU A 37 5.35 5.11 3.26
C LEU A 37 5.60 6.52 2.72
N ASP A 38 5.71 7.51 3.60
CA ASP A 38 5.93 8.88 3.20
C ASP A 38 7.23 9.01 2.39
N GLY A 39 7.15 9.66 1.24
CA GLY A 39 8.31 9.85 0.37
C GLY A 39 8.78 8.64 -0.42
N LEU A 40 8.19 7.47 -0.20
CA LEU A 40 8.59 6.26 -0.93
C LEU A 40 7.95 6.21 -2.31
N PRO A 41 8.62 5.57 -3.30
CA PRO A 41 8.00 5.30 -4.60
C PRO A 41 6.73 4.46 -4.39
N PHE A 42 5.61 4.94 -4.90
CA PHE A 42 4.31 4.35 -4.63
C PHE A 42 3.57 4.01 -5.92
N LEU A 43 2.88 2.89 -5.88
CA LEU A 43 2.04 2.38 -6.97
C LEU A 43 0.60 2.56 -6.52
N LEU A 44 -0.09 3.51 -7.12
CA LEU A 44 -1.43 3.88 -6.69
C LEU A 44 -2.51 3.15 -7.48
N LEU A 45 -3.40 2.49 -6.74
CA LEU A 45 -4.61 1.93 -7.32
C LEU A 45 -5.69 3.00 -7.29
N GLU A 46 -6.20 3.36 -8.46
CA GLU A 46 -7.20 4.42 -8.58
C GLU A 46 -8.22 4.08 -9.66
N HIS A 47 -9.49 4.25 -9.33
CA HIS A 47 -10.61 3.95 -10.22
C HIS A 47 -11.34 5.24 -10.63
N GLY A 48 -10.62 6.17 -11.27
CA GLY A 48 -11.24 7.38 -11.80
C GLY A 48 -11.62 8.43 -10.75
N GLY A 49 -10.83 8.56 -9.70
CA GLY A 49 -11.06 9.54 -8.64
C GLY A 49 -10.52 9.07 -7.31
N LYS A 50 -10.99 9.67 -6.24
CA LYS A 50 -10.56 9.29 -4.90
C LYS A 50 -11.01 7.88 -4.55
N THR A 51 -10.06 7.06 -4.13
CA THR A 51 -10.33 5.73 -3.61
C THR A 51 -10.14 5.72 -2.10
N GLU A 52 -10.47 4.59 -1.46
CA GLU A 52 -10.22 4.43 -0.03
C GLU A 52 -8.74 4.57 0.30
N VAL A 53 -7.86 4.14 -0.60
CA VAL A 53 -6.42 4.25 -0.41
C VAL A 53 -5.97 5.71 -0.44
N THR A 54 -6.43 6.49 -1.42
CA THR A 54 -6.10 7.92 -1.50
C THR A 54 -6.64 8.66 -0.28
N GLU A 55 -7.83 8.32 0.15
CA GLU A 55 -8.42 8.90 1.35
C GLU A 55 -7.59 8.58 2.59
N LEU A 56 -7.16 7.33 2.73
CA LEU A 56 -6.32 6.91 3.84
C LEU A 56 -5.02 7.70 3.89
N LEU A 57 -4.35 7.85 2.75
CA LEU A 57 -3.10 8.61 2.66
C LEU A 57 -3.32 10.08 3.04
N GLU A 58 -4.36 10.71 2.52
CA GLU A 58 -4.68 12.11 2.83
C GLU A 58 -4.98 12.30 4.31
N LYS A 59 -5.81 11.45 4.89
CA LYS A 59 -6.19 11.56 6.31
C LYS A 59 -5.02 11.32 7.24
N SER A 60 -4.07 10.51 6.81
CA SER A 60 -2.88 10.20 7.60
C SER A 60 -1.76 11.22 7.41
N GLY A 61 -1.92 12.16 6.47
CA GLY A 61 -0.89 13.15 6.18
C GLY A 61 0.33 12.55 5.50
N VAL A 62 0.18 11.41 4.83
CA VAL A 62 1.26 10.71 4.17
C VAL A 62 1.30 11.10 2.70
N HIS A 63 2.48 11.45 2.22
CA HIS A 63 2.71 11.89 0.84
C HIS A 63 3.76 11.02 0.16
N PRO A 64 3.39 9.81 -0.29
CA PRO A 64 4.32 8.98 -1.04
C PRO A 64 4.58 9.58 -2.42
N LYS A 65 5.67 9.17 -3.06
CA LYS A 65 5.98 9.60 -4.42
C LYS A 65 5.27 8.68 -5.40
N ILE A 66 4.13 9.14 -5.94
CA ILE A 66 3.35 8.35 -6.88
C ILE A 66 4.13 8.21 -8.19
N ARG A 67 4.54 6.99 -8.51
CA ARG A 67 5.28 6.68 -9.72
C ARG A 67 4.38 6.20 -10.84
N PHE A 68 3.42 5.37 -10.50
CA PHE A 68 2.46 4.82 -11.46
C PHE A 68 1.09 4.78 -10.81
N THR A 69 0.07 5.01 -11.64
CA THR A 69 -1.32 4.91 -11.24
C THR A 69 -2.01 3.94 -12.20
N THR A 70 -2.77 3.01 -11.65
CA THR A 70 -3.50 2.03 -12.46
C THR A 70 -4.77 1.62 -11.74
N TRP A 71 -5.74 1.13 -12.48
CA TRP A 71 -6.95 0.55 -11.89
C TRP A 71 -6.85 -0.96 -11.74
N GLU A 72 -5.71 -1.57 -12.13
CA GLU A 72 -5.55 -3.01 -12.09
C GLU A 72 -4.69 -3.46 -10.92
N ASP A 73 -5.30 -4.25 -10.02
CA ASP A 73 -4.62 -4.78 -8.84
C ASP A 73 -3.40 -5.63 -9.21
N TYR A 74 -3.54 -6.46 -10.24
CA TYR A 74 -2.44 -7.32 -10.67
C TYR A 74 -1.28 -6.53 -11.26
N ALA A 75 -1.56 -5.38 -11.88
CA ALA A 75 -0.52 -4.50 -12.37
C ALA A 75 0.31 -3.94 -11.21
N ILE A 76 -0.34 -3.58 -10.10
CA ILE A 76 0.36 -3.14 -8.88
C ILE A 76 1.31 -4.23 -8.40
N MET A 77 0.82 -5.48 -8.31
CA MET A 77 1.64 -6.61 -7.85
C MET A 77 2.81 -6.87 -8.78
N ALA A 78 2.58 -6.84 -10.09
CA ALA A 78 3.64 -7.06 -11.07
C ALA A 78 4.73 -5.99 -10.99
N MET A 79 4.33 -4.73 -10.84
CA MET A 79 5.29 -3.63 -10.70
C MET A 79 6.06 -3.71 -9.38
N ALA A 80 5.39 -4.10 -8.29
CA ALA A 80 6.07 -4.30 -7.00
C ALA A 80 7.09 -5.44 -7.11
N GLU A 81 6.75 -6.53 -7.80
CA GLU A 81 7.69 -7.62 -8.03
C GLU A 81 8.95 -7.14 -8.73
N LYS A 82 8.82 -6.17 -9.64
CA LYS A 82 9.94 -5.60 -10.37
C LYS A 82 10.70 -4.52 -9.59
N GLY A 83 10.30 -4.25 -8.37
CA GLY A 83 10.96 -3.25 -7.52
C GLY A 83 10.62 -1.81 -7.86
N LEU A 84 9.52 -1.57 -8.57
CA LEU A 84 9.15 -0.22 -9.00
C LEU A 84 8.53 0.64 -7.90
N GLY A 85 8.09 0.03 -6.82
CA GLY A 85 7.53 0.77 -5.70
C GLY A 85 6.75 -0.14 -4.77
N VAL A 86 6.08 0.49 -3.81
CA VAL A 86 5.21 -0.17 -2.84
C VAL A 86 3.76 0.22 -3.12
N GLY A 87 2.82 -0.58 -2.67
CA GLY A 87 1.40 -0.28 -2.86
C GLY A 87 0.57 -0.72 -1.66
N ILE A 88 -0.70 -0.34 -1.69
CA ILE A 88 -1.68 -0.77 -0.70
C ILE A 88 -2.84 -1.39 -1.48
N LEU A 89 -3.14 -2.65 -1.18
CA LEU A 89 -4.21 -3.39 -1.87
C LEU A 89 -5.14 -4.06 -0.87
N PRO A 90 -6.40 -4.31 -1.27
CA PRO A 90 -7.32 -5.07 -0.42
C PRO A 90 -6.82 -6.48 -0.17
N GLU A 91 -6.95 -6.95 1.06
CA GLU A 91 -6.55 -8.31 1.42
C GLU A 91 -7.24 -9.37 0.58
N LEU A 92 -8.50 -9.13 0.22
CA LEU A 92 -9.30 -10.09 -0.53
C LEU A 92 -8.63 -10.54 -1.83
N ILE A 93 -7.94 -9.65 -2.52
CA ILE A 93 -7.27 -9.97 -3.78
C ILE A 93 -5.86 -10.52 -3.58
N LEU A 94 -5.36 -10.55 -2.36
CA LEU A 94 -4.00 -11.00 -2.03
C LEU A 94 -3.94 -12.45 -1.55
N GLN A 95 -5.00 -13.23 -1.71
CA GLN A 95 -5.06 -14.58 -1.19
C GLN A 95 -4.35 -15.62 -2.05
N ARG A 96 -4.37 -15.44 -3.38
CA ARG A 96 -3.67 -16.32 -4.31
C ARG A 96 -2.99 -15.47 -5.35
N ILE A 97 -1.72 -15.20 -5.12
CA ILE A 97 -0.98 -14.29 -5.98
C ILE A 97 0.14 -15.03 -6.72
N PRO A 98 0.27 -14.79 -8.04
CA PRO A 98 1.33 -15.42 -8.84
C PRO A 98 2.64 -14.62 -8.86
N TYR A 99 2.75 -13.60 -8.00
CA TYR A 99 3.90 -12.70 -8.00
C TYR A 99 4.75 -12.86 -6.75
N ARG A 100 6.05 -12.63 -6.91
CA ARG A 100 7.00 -12.63 -5.79
C ARG A 100 7.01 -11.26 -5.13
N ILE A 101 6.15 -11.10 -4.16
CA ILE A 101 6.01 -9.87 -3.38
C ILE A 101 5.88 -10.21 -1.91
N GLU A 102 6.19 -9.24 -1.06
CA GLU A 102 5.97 -9.34 0.37
C GLU A 102 4.69 -8.59 0.72
N ILE A 103 3.93 -9.13 1.65
CA ILE A 103 2.67 -8.57 2.10
C ILE A 103 2.74 -8.37 3.60
N ARG A 104 2.44 -7.16 4.07
CA ARG A 104 2.46 -6.85 5.50
C ARG A 104 1.22 -6.07 5.89
N PRO A 105 0.67 -6.33 7.08
CA PRO A 105 -0.47 -5.55 7.58
C PRO A 105 -0.05 -4.13 7.94
N LEU A 106 -1.01 -3.25 7.83
CA LEU A 106 -0.87 -1.87 8.27
C LEU A 106 -1.14 -1.71 9.76
#